data_e3850e4b836e2145880a58539cb41c9f
#
_entry.id   e3850e4b836e2145880a58539cb41c9f
#
_cell.length_a   1.000
_cell.length_b   1.000
_cell.length_c   1.000
_cell.angle_alpha   90.00
_cell.angle_beta   90.00
_cell.angle_gamma   90.00
#
_symmetry.space_group_name_H-M   'P 1'
#
loop_
_entity.id
_entity.type
_entity.pdbx_description
1 polymer ?
#
loop_
_entity_poly.entity_id
_entity_poly.type
_entity_poly.pdbx_seq_one_letter_code
_entity_poly.pdbx_strand_id
1 'polypeptide(L)'
;MQVYLKTKASGEGHSLEAGMADGIMNFDHHGQNSSNPSPCNDTRIPVIGLNDFVEISHIDADTFVGVLRMAGEPLPEIDLALLEQIDLNGSSVCRDKFNPTLCYSVGVTALARKLNFPRVQEQCQDVTGIVEQMISVLDTEIIEMGRKAQVASENSYVNCRKAVDGKAGFWAIGAQDPLDPSRPYEDGIEVVVVYRDHYKTVSIYCDPKSQYAFAGKTVAGIEFAGHPKACATPRGVAFSEEDALGVFTEIKNSL
;
A
#
# COMPACT_ATOMS: atom_id res chain seq x y z
N MET A 1 -12.35 -21.43 3.14
CA MET A 1 -12.36 -20.47 2.00
C MET A 1 -10.99 -20.49 1.35
N GLN A 2 -10.92 -20.47 0.03
CA GLN A 2 -9.66 -20.35 -0.71
C GLN A 2 -9.40 -18.89 -1.06
N VAL A 3 -8.11 -18.48 -1.12
CA VAL A 3 -7.71 -17.09 -1.44
C VAL A 3 -6.72 -17.13 -2.60
N TYR A 4 -7.05 -16.40 -3.67
CA TYR A 4 -6.24 -16.32 -4.86
C TYR A 4 -5.77 -14.88 -5.11
N LEU A 5 -4.47 -14.73 -5.35
CA LEU A 5 -3.88 -13.45 -5.76
C LEU A 5 -3.94 -13.30 -7.29
N LYS A 6 -4.57 -12.22 -7.77
CA LYS A 6 -4.80 -12.01 -9.20
C LYS A 6 -4.93 -10.52 -9.53
N THR A 7 -4.42 -10.10 -10.67
CA THR A 7 -4.46 -8.68 -11.11
C THR A 7 -5.87 -8.20 -11.38
N LYS A 8 -6.72 -9.09 -11.95
CA LYS A 8 -8.14 -8.81 -12.23
C LYS A 8 -8.97 -10.01 -11.80
N ALA A 9 -10.09 -9.75 -11.18
CA ALA A 9 -11.03 -10.80 -10.81
C ALA A 9 -11.55 -11.56 -12.04
N SER A 10 -11.83 -12.86 -11.87
CA SER A 10 -12.37 -13.70 -12.94
C SER A 10 -13.85 -13.43 -13.23
N GLY A 11 -14.58 -12.91 -12.26
CA GLY A 11 -16.03 -12.79 -12.27
C GLY A 11 -16.76 -14.09 -11.93
N GLU A 12 -16.04 -15.15 -11.56
CA GLU A 12 -16.61 -16.46 -11.20
C GLU A 12 -16.86 -16.61 -9.69
N GLY A 13 -16.26 -15.74 -8.88
CA GLY A 13 -16.34 -15.77 -7.42
C GLY A 13 -16.34 -14.37 -6.81
N HIS A 14 -16.14 -14.33 -5.51
CA HIS A 14 -15.99 -13.08 -4.78
C HIS A 14 -14.62 -12.46 -5.05
N SER A 15 -14.55 -11.13 -5.01
CA SER A 15 -13.27 -10.43 -5.12
C SER A 15 -13.20 -9.24 -4.19
N LEU A 16 -11.98 -8.95 -3.70
CA LEU A 16 -11.64 -7.76 -2.92
C LEU A 16 -10.53 -7.04 -3.66
N GLU A 17 -10.81 -5.80 -4.11
CA GLU A 17 -9.83 -4.93 -4.76
C GLU A 17 -9.08 -5.54 -5.97
N ALA A 18 -9.66 -6.56 -6.57
CA ALA A 18 -9.05 -7.28 -7.68
C ALA A 18 -9.37 -6.66 -9.06
N GLY A 19 -9.57 -5.34 -9.09
CA GLY A 19 -9.89 -4.60 -10.28
C GLY A 19 -11.31 -4.86 -10.78
N MET A 20 -11.70 -4.12 -11.85
CA MET A 20 -13.03 -4.24 -12.40
C MET A 20 -13.25 -5.62 -13.02
N ALA A 21 -14.03 -6.45 -12.35
CA ALA A 21 -14.64 -7.63 -12.95
C ALA A 21 -16.12 -7.36 -13.17
N ASP A 22 -16.63 -7.79 -14.29
CA ASP A 22 -18.08 -7.93 -14.54
C ASP A 22 -18.63 -9.12 -13.72
N GLY A 23 -18.33 -9.15 -12.42
CA GLY A 23 -18.64 -10.27 -11.55
C GLY A 23 -19.61 -9.89 -10.44
N ILE A 24 -20.26 -10.92 -9.90
CA ILE A 24 -21.44 -10.78 -9.04
C ILE A 24 -21.15 -10.07 -7.72
N MET A 25 -19.89 -10.06 -7.23
CA MET A 25 -19.53 -9.42 -5.97
C MET A 25 -18.05 -9.02 -5.96
N ASN A 26 -17.78 -7.90 -6.60
CA ASN A 26 -16.50 -7.22 -6.48
C ASN A 26 -16.61 -6.10 -5.45
N PHE A 27 -15.93 -6.24 -4.33
CA PHE A 27 -15.85 -5.26 -3.25
C PHE A 27 -14.59 -4.42 -3.46
N ASP A 28 -14.71 -3.46 -4.38
CA ASP A 28 -13.65 -2.57 -4.80
C ASP A 28 -14.12 -1.12 -4.67
N HIS A 29 -13.27 -0.25 -4.18
CA HIS A 29 -13.52 1.18 -4.05
C HIS A 29 -12.61 2.05 -4.93
N HIS A 30 -11.88 1.44 -5.86
CA HIS A 30 -10.99 2.13 -6.79
C HIS A 30 -11.70 2.61 -8.07
N GLY A 31 -11.18 3.68 -8.67
CA GLY A 31 -11.60 4.17 -9.98
C GLY A 31 -13.09 4.50 -10.04
N GLN A 32 -13.85 3.77 -10.86
CA GLN A 32 -15.30 3.98 -11.03
C GLN A 32 -16.12 3.59 -9.79
N ASN A 33 -15.54 2.80 -8.89
CA ASN A 33 -16.15 2.32 -7.66
C ASN A 33 -15.84 3.21 -6.44
N SER A 34 -15.23 4.38 -6.62
CA SER A 34 -14.76 5.26 -5.55
C SER A 34 -15.84 5.76 -4.58
N SER A 35 -17.12 5.53 -4.88
CA SER A 35 -18.26 5.79 -3.97
C SER A 35 -18.59 4.61 -3.06
N ASN A 36 -18.01 3.44 -3.28
CA ASN A 36 -18.19 2.29 -2.42
C ASN A 36 -17.35 2.44 -1.16
N PRO A 37 -17.78 1.87 -0.02
CA PRO A 37 -16.92 1.78 1.15
C PRO A 37 -15.74 0.84 0.87
N SER A 38 -14.64 1.09 1.54
CA SER A 38 -13.49 0.16 1.59
C SER A 38 -13.90 -1.21 2.14
N PRO A 39 -13.27 -2.31 1.72
CA PRO A 39 -13.55 -3.66 2.22
C PRO A 39 -13.56 -3.77 3.75
N CYS A 40 -12.69 -3.07 4.46
CA CYS A 40 -12.68 -3.08 5.92
C CYS A 40 -13.98 -2.56 6.55
N ASN A 41 -14.69 -1.66 5.87
CA ASN A 41 -15.90 -1.02 6.37
C ASN A 41 -17.17 -1.42 5.59
N ASP A 42 -17.03 -2.23 4.53
CA ASP A 42 -18.17 -2.67 3.72
C ASP A 42 -18.96 -3.80 4.40
N THR A 43 -20.11 -3.43 4.98
CA THR A 43 -21.00 -4.39 5.66
C THR A 43 -21.76 -5.31 4.70
N ARG A 44 -21.67 -5.09 3.38
CA ARG A 44 -22.30 -5.96 2.37
C ARG A 44 -21.49 -7.22 2.09
N ILE A 45 -20.21 -7.25 2.51
CA ILE A 45 -19.33 -8.41 2.34
C ILE A 45 -19.94 -9.61 3.06
N PRO A 46 -20.27 -10.70 2.34
CA PRO A 46 -20.88 -11.89 2.93
C PRO A 46 -19.83 -12.78 3.59
N VAL A 47 -20.27 -13.57 4.57
CA VAL A 47 -19.51 -14.75 4.97
C VAL A 47 -19.69 -15.83 3.92
N ILE A 48 -18.60 -16.40 3.40
CA ILE A 48 -18.61 -17.41 2.34
C ILE A 48 -18.18 -18.78 2.86
N GLY A 49 -18.57 -19.83 2.14
CA GLY A 49 -18.35 -21.20 2.55
C GLY A 49 -16.90 -21.67 2.38
N LEU A 50 -16.58 -22.82 2.97
CA LEU A 50 -15.22 -23.41 2.88
C LEU A 50 -14.83 -23.80 1.45
N ASN A 51 -15.81 -24.08 0.58
CA ASN A 51 -15.59 -24.44 -0.82
C ASN A 51 -15.60 -23.26 -1.77
N ASP A 52 -15.89 -22.07 -1.24
CA ASP A 52 -15.89 -20.83 -2.02
C ASP A 52 -14.50 -20.22 -2.03
N PHE A 53 -14.27 -19.30 -2.97
CA PHE A 53 -13.00 -18.60 -3.08
C PHE A 53 -13.19 -17.09 -3.18
N VAL A 54 -12.14 -16.35 -2.80
CA VAL A 54 -12.01 -14.92 -2.98
C VAL A 54 -10.74 -14.61 -3.78
N GLU A 55 -10.85 -13.71 -4.74
CA GLU A 55 -9.72 -13.16 -5.50
C GLU A 55 -9.35 -11.79 -4.95
N ILE A 56 -8.06 -11.59 -4.68
CA ILE A 56 -7.51 -10.32 -4.18
C ILE A 56 -6.40 -9.83 -5.10
N SER A 57 -6.19 -8.53 -5.24
CA SER A 57 -5.09 -8.00 -6.05
C SER A 57 -3.81 -7.76 -5.25
N HIS A 58 -3.93 -7.61 -3.94
CA HIS A 58 -2.84 -7.40 -2.98
C HIS A 58 -3.32 -7.75 -1.57
N ILE A 59 -2.46 -7.61 -0.60
CA ILE A 59 -2.83 -7.73 0.82
C ILE A 59 -2.29 -6.54 1.59
N ASP A 60 -3.18 -5.66 1.96
CA ASP A 60 -2.99 -4.62 2.96
C ASP A 60 -4.00 -4.79 4.08
N ALA A 61 -4.13 -3.83 4.98
CA ALA A 61 -5.02 -3.99 6.13
C ALA A 61 -6.50 -3.94 5.75
N ASP A 62 -6.85 -3.16 4.74
CA ASP A 62 -8.20 -3.05 4.25
C ASP A 62 -8.67 -4.35 3.60
N THR A 63 -7.92 -4.84 2.62
CA THR A 63 -8.16 -6.14 1.99
C THR A 63 -8.14 -7.28 3.01
N PHE A 64 -7.21 -7.25 3.99
CA PHE A 64 -7.13 -8.30 5.01
C PHE A 64 -8.37 -8.34 5.90
N VAL A 65 -8.88 -7.19 6.35
CA VAL A 65 -10.13 -7.13 7.11
C VAL A 65 -11.33 -7.59 6.26
N GLY A 66 -11.35 -7.27 4.97
CA GLY A 66 -12.32 -7.81 4.02
C GLY A 66 -12.28 -9.35 3.96
N VAL A 67 -11.08 -9.94 3.92
CA VAL A 67 -10.89 -11.41 3.98
C VAL A 67 -11.39 -11.99 5.29
N LEU A 68 -11.11 -11.35 6.44
CA LEU A 68 -11.64 -11.78 7.75
C LEU A 68 -13.17 -11.79 7.75
N ARG A 69 -13.82 -10.75 7.20
CA ARG A 69 -15.29 -10.71 7.05
C ARG A 69 -15.80 -11.89 6.23
N MET A 70 -15.21 -12.17 5.07
CA MET A 70 -15.61 -13.30 4.22
C MET A 70 -15.40 -14.65 4.90
N ALA A 71 -14.33 -14.77 5.66
CA ALA A 71 -14.05 -16.00 6.43
C ALA A 71 -14.97 -16.19 7.65
N GLY A 72 -15.73 -15.16 8.05
CA GLY A 72 -16.51 -15.17 9.29
C GLY A 72 -15.63 -15.12 10.55
N GLU A 73 -14.41 -14.65 10.42
CA GLU A 73 -13.47 -14.48 11.52
C GLU A 73 -13.77 -13.22 12.33
N PRO A 74 -13.40 -13.16 13.61
CA PRO A 74 -13.51 -11.93 14.40
C PRO A 74 -12.75 -10.79 13.73
N LEU A 75 -13.35 -9.60 13.74
CA LEU A 75 -12.68 -8.40 13.23
C LEU A 75 -11.75 -7.83 14.29
N PRO A 76 -10.65 -7.18 13.89
CA PRO A 76 -9.72 -6.57 14.82
C PRO A 76 -10.39 -5.46 15.65
N GLU A 77 -9.99 -5.35 16.92
CA GLU A 77 -10.46 -4.29 17.82
C GLU A 77 -9.74 -2.96 17.54
N ILE A 78 -9.99 -2.38 16.37
CA ILE A 78 -9.44 -1.10 15.90
C ILE A 78 -10.56 -0.20 15.36
N ASP A 79 -10.26 1.04 15.09
CA ASP A 79 -11.18 1.97 14.43
C ASP A 79 -11.20 1.72 12.91
N LEU A 80 -12.21 0.99 12.43
CA LEU A 80 -12.37 0.64 11.02
C LEU A 80 -12.65 1.87 10.14
N ALA A 81 -13.29 2.91 10.66
CA ALA A 81 -13.50 4.15 9.92
C ALA A 81 -12.18 4.91 9.72
N LEU A 82 -11.31 4.91 10.73
CA LEU A 82 -9.96 5.44 10.60
C LEU A 82 -9.11 4.58 9.64
N LEU A 83 -9.26 3.26 9.67
CA LEU A 83 -8.56 2.37 8.75
C LEU A 83 -8.91 2.70 7.29
N GLU A 84 -10.19 2.87 6.97
CA GLU A 84 -10.65 3.33 5.66
C GLU A 84 -10.05 4.69 5.28
N GLN A 85 -9.98 5.64 6.21
CA GLN A 85 -9.35 6.94 5.94
C GLN A 85 -7.85 6.83 5.69
N ILE A 86 -7.15 5.93 6.39
CA ILE A 86 -5.71 5.65 6.15
C ILE A 86 -5.52 5.06 4.76
N ASP A 87 -6.38 4.15 4.34
CA ASP A 87 -6.32 3.54 3.02
C ASP A 87 -6.56 4.57 1.91
N LEU A 88 -7.63 5.35 2.01
CA LEU A 88 -8.01 6.35 1.00
C LEU A 88 -7.04 7.54 0.91
N ASN A 89 -6.49 7.99 2.02
CA ASN A 89 -5.79 9.27 2.12
C ASN A 89 -4.34 9.13 2.63
N GLY A 90 -3.91 7.91 2.94
CA GLY A 90 -2.58 7.62 3.49
C GLY A 90 -2.46 7.88 5.00
N SER A 91 -1.32 7.50 5.56
CA SER A 91 -1.03 7.57 7.00
C SER A 91 -1.08 8.97 7.60
N SER A 92 -0.97 10.03 6.79
CA SER A 92 -0.99 11.43 7.25
C SER A 92 -2.31 11.88 7.88
N VAL A 93 -3.41 11.13 7.69
CA VAL A 93 -4.70 11.40 8.37
C VAL A 93 -4.63 11.10 9.87
N CYS A 94 -3.68 10.28 10.29
CA CYS A 94 -3.47 9.91 11.69
C CYS A 94 -2.26 10.66 12.25
N ARG A 95 -2.51 11.61 13.17
CA ARG A 95 -1.43 12.40 13.80
C ARG A 95 -0.58 11.60 14.78
N ASP A 96 -1.20 10.66 15.48
CA ASP A 96 -0.49 9.78 16.40
C ASP A 96 0.09 8.59 15.63
N LYS A 97 1.39 8.59 15.45
CA LYS A 97 2.15 7.53 14.77
C LYS A 97 2.02 6.16 15.45
N PHE A 98 1.66 6.13 16.72
CA PHE A 98 1.48 4.91 17.51
C PHE A 98 0.00 4.58 17.76
N ASN A 99 -0.92 5.26 17.08
CA ASN A 99 -2.33 4.91 17.07
C ASN A 99 -2.49 3.42 16.72
N PRO A 100 -3.25 2.62 17.47
CA PRO A 100 -3.42 1.19 17.23
C PRO A 100 -3.86 0.85 15.81
N THR A 101 -4.79 1.62 15.23
CA THR A 101 -5.28 1.41 13.85
C THR A 101 -4.19 1.63 12.80
N LEU A 102 -3.41 2.71 12.93
CA LEU A 102 -2.28 2.97 12.04
C LEU A 102 -1.21 1.88 12.20
N CYS A 103 -0.89 1.49 13.44
CA CYS A 103 0.04 0.40 13.70
C CYS A 103 -0.48 -0.93 13.14
N TYR A 104 -1.78 -1.22 13.24
CA TYR A 104 -2.36 -2.40 12.62
C TYR A 104 -2.19 -2.38 11.10
N SER A 105 -2.50 -1.26 10.44
CA SER A 105 -2.35 -1.10 8.99
C SER A 105 -0.90 -1.38 8.53
N VAL A 106 0.07 -0.75 9.18
CA VAL A 106 1.49 -0.97 8.88
C VAL A 106 1.93 -2.38 9.25
N GLY A 107 1.37 -2.95 10.33
CA GLY A 107 1.66 -4.28 10.85
C GLY A 107 1.22 -5.39 9.88
N VAL A 108 0.04 -5.30 9.27
CA VAL A 108 -0.41 -6.24 8.22
C VAL A 108 0.58 -6.28 7.07
N THR A 109 1.03 -5.12 6.58
CA THR A 109 2.05 -5.05 5.53
C THR A 109 3.39 -5.68 5.98
N ALA A 110 3.80 -5.46 7.23
CA ALA A 110 5.02 -6.05 7.77
C ALA A 110 4.89 -7.57 7.92
N LEU A 111 3.73 -8.06 8.37
CA LEU A 111 3.42 -9.50 8.47
C LEU A 111 3.43 -10.17 7.10
N ALA A 112 2.77 -9.57 6.10
CA ALA A 112 2.76 -10.07 4.74
C ALA A 112 4.20 -10.23 4.17
N ARG A 113 5.06 -9.24 4.40
CA ARG A 113 6.48 -9.33 4.02
C ARG A 113 7.22 -10.44 4.76
N LYS A 114 7.00 -10.58 6.07
CA LYS A 114 7.60 -11.64 6.88
C LYS A 114 7.23 -13.04 6.40
N LEU A 115 6.00 -13.22 5.94
CA LEU A 115 5.48 -14.47 5.39
C LEU A 115 5.78 -14.64 3.89
N ASN A 116 6.54 -13.74 3.28
CA ASN A 116 6.85 -13.73 1.86
C ASN A 116 5.59 -13.73 0.97
N PHE A 117 4.57 -12.96 1.35
CA PHE A 117 3.37 -12.79 0.53
C PHE A 117 3.79 -12.37 -0.89
N PRO A 118 3.36 -13.09 -1.94
CA PRO A 118 3.81 -12.82 -3.29
C PRO A 118 3.27 -11.48 -3.79
N ARG A 119 3.98 -10.88 -4.74
CA ARG A 119 3.44 -9.75 -5.50
C ARG A 119 2.48 -10.27 -6.57
N VAL A 120 1.40 -9.54 -6.80
CA VAL A 120 0.47 -9.87 -7.88
C VAL A 120 1.21 -9.94 -9.22
N GLN A 121 0.90 -10.99 -9.97
CA GLN A 121 1.39 -11.24 -11.33
C GLN A 121 0.17 -11.46 -12.24
N GLU A 122 0.41 -11.59 -13.55
CA GLU A 122 -0.67 -11.90 -14.51
C GLU A 122 -1.30 -13.28 -14.23
N GLN A 123 -0.49 -14.23 -13.75
CA GLN A 123 -0.96 -15.57 -13.39
C GLN A 123 -1.59 -15.57 -12.00
N CYS A 124 -2.72 -16.28 -11.89
CA CYS A 124 -3.38 -16.53 -10.62
C CYS A 124 -2.47 -17.36 -9.69
N GLN A 125 -2.36 -16.95 -8.43
CA GLN A 125 -1.57 -17.65 -7.40
C GLN A 125 -2.46 -17.99 -6.22
N ASP A 126 -2.42 -19.25 -5.79
CA ASP A 126 -3.03 -19.67 -4.52
C ASP A 126 -2.18 -19.15 -3.35
N VAL A 127 -2.78 -18.30 -2.54
CA VAL A 127 -2.17 -17.70 -1.34
C VAL A 127 -2.89 -18.10 -0.06
N THR A 128 -3.80 -19.05 -0.13
CA THR A 128 -4.64 -19.53 0.98
C THR A 128 -3.81 -19.82 2.23
N GLY A 129 -2.77 -20.63 2.10
CA GLY A 129 -1.95 -21.03 3.26
C GLY A 129 -1.17 -19.85 3.90
N ILE A 130 -0.84 -18.81 3.14
CA ILE A 130 -0.21 -17.60 3.70
C ILE A 130 -1.26 -16.78 4.44
N VAL A 131 -2.44 -16.62 3.87
CA VAL A 131 -3.55 -15.87 4.50
C VAL A 131 -4.02 -16.56 5.78
N GLU A 132 -4.12 -17.88 5.81
CA GLU A 132 -4.42 -18.66 7.03
C GLU A 132 -3.38 -18.42 8.13
N GLN A 133 -2.08 -18.37 7.77
CA GLN A 133 -1.04 -18.00 8.72
C GLN A 133 -1.22 -16.55 9.23
N MET A 134 -1.59 -15.61 8.37
CA MET A 134 -1.87 -14.23 8.79
C MET A 134 -3.05 -14.17 9.77
N ILE A 135 -4.13 -14.89 9.48
CA ILE A 135 -5.33 -14.96 10.35
C ILE A 135 -4.98 -15.55 11.73
N SER A 136 -4.03 -16.45 11.81
CA SER A 136 -3.61 -17.09 13.08
C SER A 136 -2.81 -16.17 14.00
N VAL A 137 -2.35 -15.00 13.52
CA VAL A 137 -1.58 -14.02 14.32
C VAL A 137 -2.52 -13.11 15.11
N LEU A 138 -2.24 -12.91 16.39
CA LEU A 138 -3.04 -12.02 17.24
C LEU A 138 -2.93 -10.56 16.80
N ASP A 139 -4.02 -9.82 16.87
CA ASP A 139 -4.04 -8.38 16.53
C ASP A 139 -3.01 -7.57 17.32
N THR A 140 -2.80 -7.91 18.60
CA THR A 140 -1.78 -7.27 19.42
C THR A 140 -0.36 -7.48 18.90
N GLU A 141 -0.07 -8.63 18.30
CA GLU A 141 1.21 -8.90 17.66
C GLU A 141 1.36 -8.13 16.34
N ILE A 142 0.28 -8.05 15.56
CA ILE A 142 0.25 -7.24 14.32
C ILE A 142 0.48 -5.77 14.64
N ILE A 143 -0.21 -5.23 15.66
CA ILE A 143 -0.02 -3.84 16.12
C ILE A 143 1.43 -3.60 16.57
N GLU A 144 2.02 -4.53 17.32
CA GLU A 144 3.41 -4.40 17.78
C GLU A 144 4.42 -4.46 16.61
N MET A 145 4.15 -5.30 15.59
CA MET A 145 4.93 -5.29 14.35
C MET A 145 4.86 -3.93 13.65
N GLY A 146 3.68 -3.34 13.60
CA GLY A 146 3.49 -2.00 13.04
C GLY A 146 4.22 -0.92 13.83
N ARG A 147 4.20 -0.95 15.16
CA ARG A 147 4.98 -0.03 16.00
C ARG A 147 6.47 -0.09 15.69
N LYS A 148 7.02 -1.29 15.57
CA LYS A 148 8.43 -1.49 15.20
C LYS A 148 8.72 -0.94 13.80
N ALA A 149 7.82 -1.15 12.84
CA ALA A 149 7.96 -0.63 11.49
C ALA A 149 7.88 0.91 11.45
N GLN A 150 7.03 1.54 12.27
CA GLN A 150 6.98 3.00 12.41
C GLN A 150 8.29 3.57 12.96
N VAL A 151 8.85 2.96 14.00
CA VAL A 151 10.17 3.35 14.54
C VAL A 151 11.26 3.20 13.47
N ALA A 152 11.26 2.11 12.72
CA ALA A 152 12.21 1.91 11.63
C ALA A 152 12.02 2.94 10.51
N SER A 153 10.79 3.34 10.20
CA SER A 153 10.47 4.39 9.23
C SER A 153 11.02 5.76 9.65
N GLU A 154 10.88 6.14 10.93
CA GLU A 154 11.48 7.37 11.46
C GLU A 154 13.00 7.35 11.35
N ASN A 155 13.62 6.21 11.65
CA ASN A 155 15.08 6.06 11.48
C ASN A 155 15.48 6.21 10.00
N SER A 156 14.73 5.61 9.08
CA SER A 156 14.97 5.73 7.64
C SER A 156 14.80 7.18 7.17
N TYR A 157 13.78 7.88 7.68
CA TYR A 157 13.56 9.29 7.37
C TYR A 157 14.78 10.15 7.70
N VAL A 158 15.42 9.90 8.84
CA VAL A 158 16.61 10.64 9.27
C VAL A 158 17.87 10.19 8.52
N ASN A 159 18.08 8.87 8.39
CA ASN A 159 19.36 8.32 7.96
C ASN A 159 19.50 8.14 6.45
N CYS A 160 18.38 7.90 5.73
CA CYS A 160 18.36 7.61 4.30
C CYS A 160 18.09 8.84 3.43
N ARG A 161 17.84 10.00 4.05
CA ARG A 161 17.65 11.26 3.33
C ARG A 161 18.92 11.69 2.63
N LYS A 162 18.83 11.99 1.32
CA LYS A 162 19.95 12.45 0.50
C LYS A 162 19.89 13.95 0.21
N ALA A 163 18.70 14.48 -0.11
CA ALA A 163 18.53 15.89 -0.43
C ALA A 163 17.13 16.39 -0.08
N VAL A 164 17.03 17.67 0.23
CA VAL A 164 15.78 18.43 0.27
C VAL A 164 16.06 19.78 -0.38
N ASP A 165 15.18 20.21 -1.28
CA ASP A 165 15.26 21.51 -1.94
C ASP A 165 13.82 22.06 -2.09
N GLY A 166 13.51 23.13 -1.37
CA GLY A 166 12.17 23.71 -1.29
C GLY A 166 11.13 22.67 -0.86
N LYS A 167 10.19 22.37 -1.77
CA LYS A 167 9.09 21.42 -1.56
C LYS A 167 9.38 20.00 -2.03
N ALA A 168 10.57 19.75 -2.59
CA ALA A 168 11.00 18.44 -3.07
C ALA A 168 11.97 17.78 -2.12
N GLY A 169 11.86 16.45 -1.94
CA GLY A 169 12.80 15.67 -1.17
C GLY A 169 13.20 14.38 -1.86
N PHE A 170 14.41 13.89 -1.56
CA PHE A 170 14.97 12.66 -2.11
C PHE A 170 15.51 11.75 -1.00
N TRP A 171 15.09 10.49 -1.02
CA TRP A 171 15.54 9.41 -0.16
C TRP A 171 16.04 8.22 -0.97
N ALA A 172 17.18 7.65 -0.58
CA ALA A 172 17.66 6.37 -1.08
C ALA A 172 17.60 5.35 0.07
N ILE A 173 16.78 4.32 -0.07
CA ILE A 173 16.48 3.37 1.01
C ILE A 173 16.85 1.94 0.61
N GLY A 174 17.43 1.21 1.56
CA GLY A 174 17.78 -0.20 1.42
C GLY A 174 16.59 -1.14 1.65
N ALA A 175 16.87 -2.45 1.59
CA ALA A 175 15.83 -3.49 1.72
C ALA A 175 15.16 -3.51 3.10
N GLN A 176 15.90 -3.14 4.15
CA GLN A 176 15.48 -3.19 5.54
C GLN A 176 15.01 -1.83 6.08
N ASP A 177 15.06 -0.80 5.24
CA ASP A 177 14.75 0.58 5.63
C ASP A 177 13.37 0.97 5.10
N PRO A 178 12.28 0.77 5.86
CA PRO A 178 10.97 1.27 5.46
C PRO A 178 10.96 2.79 5.52
N LEU A 179 10.24 3.43 4.63
CA LEU A 179 9.94 4.85 4.70
C LEU A 179 8.44 5.04 4.51
N ASP A 180 7.80 5.68 5.47
CA ASP A 180 6.47 6.24 5.30
C ASP A 180 6.58 7.51 4.46
N PRO A 181 6.09 7.54 3.21
CA PRO A 181 6.24 8.70 2.34
C PRO A 181 5.46 9.92 2.84
N SER A 182 4.53 9.77 3.77
CA SER A 182 3.78 10.89 4.35
C SER A 182 4.58 11.63 5.43
N ARG A 183 5.59 11.01 6.01
CA ARG A 183 6.42 11.63 7.05
C ARG A 183 7.09 12.93 6.58
N PRO A 184 7.70 13.00 5.37
CA PRO A 184 8.23 14.24 4.82
C PRO A 184 7.21 15.38 4.69
N TYR A 185 5.92 15.06 4.50
CA TYR A 185 4.88 16.11 4.36
C TYR A 185 4.71 16.94 5.63
N GLU A 186 4.97 16.37 6.80
CA GLU A 186 4.93 17.09 8.09
C GLU A 186 6.00 18.20 8.16
N ASP A 187 7.10 18.03 7.44
CA ASP A 187 8.18 19.00 7.33
C ASP A 187 8.02 19.95 6.13
N GLY A 188 6.82 19.97 5.50
CA GLY A 188 6.48 20.85 4.38
C GLY A 188 7.01 20.41 3.02
N ILE A 189 7.47 19.16 2.90
CA ILE A 189 7.87 18.59 1.61
C ILE A 189 6.61 18.07 0.91
N GLU A 190 6.33 18.58 -0.28
CA GLU A 190 5.11 18.23 -1.01
C GLU A 190 5.31 17.10 -2.04
N VAL A 191 6.56 16.89 -2.49
CA VAL A 191 6.90 15.82 -3.44
C VAL A 191 8.12 15.06 -2.95
N VAL A 192 8.00 13.75 -2.86
CA VAL A 192 9.03 12.84 -2.34
C VAL A 192 9.44 11.87 -3.42
N VAL A 193 10.70 11.92 -3.84
CA VAL A 193 11.32 10.93 -4.72
C VAL A 193 12.02 9.89 -3.85
N VAL A 194 11.67 8.62 -4.01
CA VAL A 194 12.24 7.51 -3.25
C VAL A 194 12.90 6.53 -4.21
N TYR A 195 14.20 6.35 -4.06
CA TYR A 195 14.94 5.26 -4.68
C TYR A 195 14.98 4.06 -3.73
N ARG A 196 14.57 2.89 -4.22
CA ARG A 196 14.64 1.63 -3.48
C ARG A 196 15.75 0.77 -4.05
N ASP A 197 16.92 0.78 -3.39
CA ASP A 197 18.11 0.08 -3.88
C ASP A 197 17.89 -1.41 -4.06
N HIS A 198 17.16 -2.06 -3.15
CA HIS A 198 16.87 -3.50 -3.25
C HIS A 198 16.05 -3.86 -4.50
N TYR A 199 15.10 -3.00 -4.88
CA TYR A 199 14.21 -3.25 -6.04
C TYR A 199 14.67 -2.54 -7.31
N LYS A 200 15.69 -1.70 -7.22
CA LYS A 200 16.15 -0.84 -8.32
C LYS A 200 15.00 -0.04 -8.94
N THR A 201 14.12 0.50 -8.09
CA THR A 201 12.94 1.26 -8.52
C THR A 201 12.95 2.67 -7.98
N VAL A 202 12.34 3.59 -8.73
CA VAL A 202 12.07 4.97 -8.31
C VAL A 202 10.57 5.14 -8.12
N SER A 203 10.18 5.73 -7.01
CA SER A 203 8.78 6.07 -6.73
C SER A 203 8.66 7.57 -6.47
N ILE A 204 7.55 8.17 -6.88
CA ILE A 204 7.21 9.56 -6.58
C ILE A 204 5.94 9.56 -5.75
N TYR A 205 5.98 10.19 -4.59
CA TYR A 205 4.85 10.39 -3.72
C TYR A 205 4.57 11.89 -3.58
N CYS A 206 3.30 12.27 -3.64
CA CYS A 206 2.87 13.66 -3.50
C CYS A 206 1.95 13.81 -2.30
N ASP A 207 2.13 14.87 -1.52
CA ASP A 207 1.17 15.23 -0.47
C ASP A 207 -0.23 15.26 -1.08
N PRO A 208 -1.21 14.52 -0.53
CA PRO A 208 -2.60 14.56 -1.00
C PRO A 208 -3.17 15.97 -1.11
N LYS A 209 -2.72 16.90 -0.25
CA LYS A 209 -3.14 18.30 -0.25
C LYS A 209 -2.47 19.18 -1.31
N SER A 210 -1.37 18.71 -1.91
CA SER A 210 -0.68 19.43 -2.97
C SER A 210 -1.42 19.31 -4.31
N GLN A 211 -1.10 20.20 -5.25
CA GLN A 211 -1.60 20.13 -6.63
C GLN A 211 -0.83 19.16 -7.53
N TYR A 212 0.29 18.59 -7.02
CA TYR A 212 1.21 17.80 -7.84
C TYR A 212 0.69 16.39 -8.07
N ALA A 213 0.92 15.86 -9.28
CA ALA A 213 0.63 14.50 -9.69
C ALA A 213 1.57 14.11 -10.84
N PHE A 214 2.14 12.92 -10.79
CA PHE A 214 3.15 12.46 -11.76
C PHE A 214 2.77 11.15 -12.47
N ALA A 215 1.72 10.47 -12.08
CA ALA A 215 1.23 9.30 -12.80
C ALA A 215 0.87 9.63 -14.25
N GLY A 216 1.33 8.83 -15.19
CA GLY A 216 1.17 9.07 -16.62
C GLY A 216 2.10 10.14 -17.21
N LYS A 217 3.05 10.65 -16.42
CA LYS A 217 4.05 11.62 -16.90
C LYS A 217 5.42 10.96 -17.09
N THR A 218 6.21 11.56 -17.98
CA THR A 218 7.63 11.29 -18.14
C THR A 218 8.42 12.35 -17.39
N VAL A 219 9.32 11.93 -16.49
CA VAL A 219 10.20 12.79 -15.72
C VAL A 219 11.62 12.26 -15.87
N ALA A 220 12.56 13.12 -16.24
CA ALA A 220 13.94 12.74 -16.57
C ALA A 220 14.05 11.58 -17.57
N GLY A 221 13.13 11.54 -18.54
CA GLY A 221 13.08 10.47 -19.56
C GLY A 221 12.47 9.15 -19.07
N ILE A 222 11.97 9.09 -17.83
CA ILE A 222 11.39 7.89 -17.20
C ILE A 222 9.88 8.06 -17.08
N GLU A 223 9.11 7.08 -17.57
CA GLU A 223 7.66 7.03 -17.43
C GLU A 223 7.26 6.54 -16.03
N PHE A 224 6.28 7.22 -15.43
CA PHE A 224 5.72 6.85 -14.12
C PHE A 224 4.27 6.42 -14.26
N ALA A 225 3.93 5.27 -13.67
CA ALA A 225 2.57 4.73 -13.65
C ALA A 225 2.11 4.47 -12.22
N GLY A 226 0.79 4.47 -12.01
CA GLY A 226 0.17 4.22 -10.70
C GLY A 226 -0.90 5.25 -10.34
N HIS A 227 -1.07 5.49 -9.05
CA HIS A 227 -2.00 6.49 -8.53
C HIS A 227 -1.45 7.93 -8.73
N PRO A 228 -2.30 8.95 -8.97
CA PRO A 228 -1.85 10.34 -9.16
C PRO A 228 -0.92 10.86 -8.04
N LYS A 229 -1.13 10.41 -6.80
CA LYS A 229 -0.34 10.80 -5.63
C LYS A 229 0.76 9.81 -5.23
N ALA A 230 0.81 8.63 -5.87
CA ALA A 230 1.79 7.58 -5.57
C ALA A 230 2.08 6.76 -6.83
N CYS A 231 3.12 7.10 -7.55
CA CYS A 231 3.49 6.43 -8.79
C CYS A 231 4.94 5.91 -8.73
N ALA A 232 5.25 4.97 -9.62
CA ALA A 232 6.56 4.34 -9.67
C ALA A 232 6.98 4.03 -11.11
N THR A 233 8.25 3.71 -11.26
CA THR A 233 8.85 3.22 -12.51
C THR A 233 8.26 1.86 -12.92
N PRO A 234 8.29 1.52 -14.22
CA PRO A 234 7.80 0.23 -14.72
C PRO A 234 8.46 -0.97 -14.02
N ARG A 235 7.66 -2.01 -13.78
CA ARG A 235 8.16 -3.26 -13.19
C ARG A 235 9.13 -3.96 -14.16
N GLY A 236 10.15 -4.61 -13.60
CA GLY A 236 11.12 -5.37 -14.40
C GLY A 236 12.22 -4.54 -15.07
N VAL A 237 12.16 -3.21 -14.94
CA VAL A 237 13.24 -2.32 -15.39
C VAL A 237 14.02 -1.85 -14.16
N ALA A 238 15.34 -2.04 -14.19
CA ALA A 238 16.23 -1.60 -13.13
C ALA A 238 16.71 -0.17 -13.37
N PHE A 239 16.61 0.66 -12.33
CA PHE A 239 17.09 2.03 -12.31
C PHE A 239 18.21 2.18 -11.29
N SER A 240 19.06 3.16 -11.48
CA SER A 240 20.14 3.53 -10.56
C SER A 240 19.72 4.64 -9.60
N GLU A 241 20.52 4.88 -8.57
CA GLU A 241 20.35 6.06 -7.70
C GLU A 241 20.57 7.36 -8.49
N GLU A 242 21.45 7.34 -9.52
CA GLU A 242 21.70 8.48 -10.40
C GLU A 242 20.47 8.83 -11.24
N ASP A 243 19.75 7.83 -11.75
CA ASP A 243 18.48 8.05 -12.46
C ASP A 243 17.45 8.72 -11.52
N ALA A 244 17.37 8.25 -10.28
CA ALA A 244 16.49 8.83 -9.27
C ALA A 244 16.87 10.27 -8.87
N LEU A 245 18.15 10.58 -8.83
CA LEU A 245 18.65 11.94 -8.64
C LEU A 245 18.32 12.84 -9.84
N GLY A 246 18.34 12.31 -11.05
CA GLY A 246 17.86 12.98 -12.27
C GLY A 246 16.39 13.36 -12.15
N VAL A 247 15.54 12.42 -11.72
CA VAL A 247 14.11 12.64 -11.46
C VAL A 247 13.91 13.71 -10.39
N PHE A 248 14.61 13.63 -9.26
CA PHE A 248 14.55 14.64 -8.20
C PHE A 248 14.94 16.03 -8.72
N THR A 249 16.02 16.10 -9.53
CA THR A 249 16.52 17.36 -10.06
C THR A 249 15.51 18.03 -11.00
N GLU A 250 14.86 17.27 -11.88
CA GLU A 250 13.82 17.80 -12.75
C GLU A 250 12.59 18.26 -11.96
N ILE A 251 12.15 17.45 -10.98
CA ILE A 251 11.01 17.81 -10.13
C ILE A 251 11.28 19.10 -9.38
N LYS A 252 12.38 19.21 -8.63
CA LYS A 252 12.68 20.41 -7.84
C LYS A 252 12.75 21.70 -8.68
N ASN A 253 13.18 21.59 -9.95
CA ASN A 253 13.24 22.73 -10.87
C ASN A 253 11.87 23.10 -11.45
N SER A 254 10.85 22.24 -11.30
CA SER A 254 9.49 22.42 -11.79
C SER A 254 8.49 22.85 -10.72
N LEU A 255 8.87 22.77 -9.43
CA LEU A 255 8.05 23.19 -8.28
C LEU A 255 8.23 24.66 -7.95
#